data_fd94d58af5bac007d5c285a2bd4a1c75
#
_entry.id   fd94d58af5bac007d5c285a2bd4a1c75
#
_cell.length_a   1.000
_cell.length_b   1.000
_cell.length_c   1.000
_cell.angle_alpha   90.00
_cell.angle_beta   90.00
_cell.angle_gamma   90.00
#
_symmetry.space_group_name_H-M   'P 1'
#
loop_
_entity.id
_entity.type
_entity.pdbx_description
1 polymer ?
#
loop_
_entity_poly.entity_id
_entity_poly.type
_entity_poly.pdbx_seq_one_letter_code
_entity_poly.pdbx_strand_id
1 'polypeptide(L)'
;MRLSIRHTTHYLFSQPAAHGLQRLRLRPKCSHGQKVLDWRMELSGAVRQVEYEDHNCNSTLLVSVEPGAQEVAVTCTGTVETADNAGVIGHHSGSMPLWAFLAQTPLTRPGPRMRALVQALEADRADRLGLLHALSGAVLEIMRYEIGHTDATTP
;
A
#
# COMPACT_ATOMS: atom_id res chain seq x y z
N MET A 1 11.65 -16.58 -6.90
CA MET A 1 12.86 -15.71 -6.97
C MET A 1 13.20 -15.20 -5.58
N ARG A 2 14.50 -15.08 -5.24
CA ARG A 2 14.93 -14.54 -3.94
C ARG A 2 15.41 -13.11 -4.11
N LEU A 3 14.88 -12.18 -3.32
CA LEU A 3 15.16 -10.75 -3.39
C LEU A 3 15.75 -10.28 -2.07
N SER A 4 16.88 -9.58 -2.12
CA SER A 4 17.42 -8.81 -1.00
C SER A 4 16.96 -7.35 -1.16
N ILE A 5 16.35 -6.82 -0.12
CA ILE A 5 15.71 -5.50 -0.13
C ILE A 5 16.43 -4.60 0.87
N ARG A 6 16.77 -3.39 0.42
CA ARG A 6 17.13 -2.26 1.27
C ARG A 6 16.37 -1.03 0.80
N HIS A 7 15.56 -0.47 1.68
CA HIS A 7 14.76 0.72 1.39
C HIS A 7 14.89 1.71 2.54
N THR A 8 15.27 2.94 2.22
CA THR A 8 15.36 4.02 3.20
C THR A 8 14.44 5.17 2.81
N THR A 9 13.66 5.63 3.77
CA THR A 9 12.82 6.83 3.64
C THR A 9 13.36 7.88 4.59
N HIS A 10 13.58 9.10 4.07
CA HIS A 10 14.01 10.26 4.82
C HIS A 10 12.88 11.29 4.88
N TYR A 11 12.62 11.80 6.08
CA TYR A 11 11.72 12.91 6.32
C TYR A 11 12.55 14.07 6.88
N LEU A 12 12.64 15.15 6.12
CA LEU A 12 13.34 16.36 6.51
C LEU A 12 12.32 17.40 6.96
N PHE A 13 12.54 17.99 8.12
CA PHE A 13 11.67 19.02 8.67
C PHE A 13 12.34 20.40 8.47
N SER A 14 11.54 21.38 8.03
CA SER A 14 12.00 22.77 7.87
C SER A 14 12.37 23.43 9.20
N GLN A 15 11.82 22.92 10.31
CA GLN A 15 12.13 23.33 11.68
C GLN A 15 12.22 22.08 12.57
N PRO A 16 13.02 22.12 13.67
CA PRO A 16 13.09 21.02 14.61
C PRO A 16 11.70 20.61 15.11
N ALA A 17 11.40 19.32 15.06
CA ALA A 17 10.13 18.80 15.51
C ALA A 17 10.03 18.89 17.04
N ALA A 18 9.01 19.58 17.56
CA ALA A 18 8.75 19.59 18.98
C ALA A 18 8.25 18.21 19.48
N HIS A 19 7.39 17.59 18.69
CA HIS A 19 6.88 16.22 18.89
C HIS A 19 6.24 15.74 17.59
N GLY A 20 6.05 14.43 17.45
CA GLY A 20 5.36 13.84 16.32
C GLY A 20 5.12 12.35 16.55
N LEU A 21 4.04 11.83 15.98
CA LEU A 21 3.73 10.41 15.95
C LEU A 21 3.57 9.96 14.51
N GLN A 22 4.21 8.85 14.15
CA GLN A 22 4.07 8.24 12.83
C GLN A 22 3.65 6.78 12.96
N ARG A 23 2.74 6.35 12.09
CA ARG A 23 2.38 4.95 11.92
C ARG A 23 3.09 4.39 10.69
N LEU A 24 3.95 3.41 10.92
CA LEU A 24 4.72 2.75 9.88
C LEU A 24 4.10 1.38 9.56
N ARG A 25 3.83 1.12 8.29
CA ARG A 25 3.38 -0.17 7.75
C ARG A 25 4.38 -0.63 6.69
N LEU A 26 5.60 -0.89 7.13
CA LEU A 26 6.75 -1.17 6.27
C LEU A 26 7.25 -2.61 6.41
N ARG A 27 6.50 -3.48 7.07
CA ARG A 27 6.80 -4.91 7.14
C ARG A 27 6.03 -5.66 6.06
N PRO A 28 6.70 -6.39 5.14
CA PRO A 28 6.02 -7.19 4.15
C PRO A 28 5.28 -8.35 4.81
N LYS A 29 4.17 -8.76 4.21
CA LYS A 29 3.40 -9.93 4.66
C LYS A 29 3.81 -11.17 3.90
N CYS A 30 3.74 -12.33 4.55
CA CYS A 30 3.69 -13.61 3.83
C CYS A 30 2.34 -13.74 3.12
N SER A 31 2.36 -14.23 1.90
CA SER A 31 1.19 -14.48 1.08
C SER A 31 1.39 -15.76 0.27
N HIS A 32 0.39 -16.14 -0.54
CA HIS A 32 0.50 -17.31 -1.41
C HIS A 32 1.71 -17.28 -2.37
N GLY A 33 2.13 -16.08 -2.80
CA GLY A 33 3.27 -15.89 -3.71
C GLY A 33 4.49 -15.25 -3.06
N GLN A 34 4.50 -15.01 -1.74
CA GLN A 34 5.60 -14.33 -1.06
C GLN A 34 5.87 -14.91 0.33
N LYS A 35 7.13 -15.24 0.61
CA LYS A 35 7.62 -15.64 1.91
C LYS A 35 8.67 -14.65 2.39
N VAL A 36 8.46 -14.07 3.57
CA VAL A 36 9.46 -13.21 4.23
C VAL A 36 10.41 -14.10 5.00
N LEU A 37 11.70 -14.07 4.66
CA LEU A 37 12.73 -14.87 5.30
C LEU A 37 13.34 -14.16 6.50
N ASP A 38 13.63 -12.88 6.34
CA ASP A 38 14.07 -11.98 7.39
C ASP A 38 13.62 -10.56 7.09
N TRP A 39 13.46 -9.73 8.14
CA TRP A 39 13.09 -8.32 7.98
C TRP A 39 13.49 -7.52 9.21
N ARG A 40 14.20 -6.42 8.98
CA ARG A 40 14.61 -5.47 10.01
C ARG A 40 14.18 -4.06 9.64
N MET A 41 13.89 -3.28 10.65
CA MET A 41 13.59 -1.87 10.53
C MET A 41 14.42 -1.09 11.52
N GLU A 42 15.26 -0.19 11.03
CA GLU A 42 16.11 0.70 11.80
C GLU A 42 15.53 2.12 11.71
N LEU A 43 15.55 2.82 12.84
CA LEU A 43 15.04 4.17 12.99
C LEU A 43 16.17 5.11 13.41
N SER A 44 16.17 6.31 12.87
CA SER A 44 16.98 7.44 13.30
C SER A 44 16.08 8.65 13.48
N GLY A 45 16.25 9.40 14.57
CA GLY A 45 15.41 10.56 14.91
C GLY A 45 13.99 10.21 15.39
N ALA A 46 13.71 8.92 15.65
CA ALA A 46 12.44 8.46 16.17
C ALA A 46 12.59 7.22 17.04
N VAL A 47 11.71 7.07 18.02
CA VAL A 47 11.69 5.98 19.02
C VAL A 47 10.47 5.10 18.82
N ARG A 48 10.66 3.78 18.87
CA ARG A 48 9.56 2.80 18.84
C ARG A 48 8.70 2.94 20.07
N GLN A 49 7.38 2.95 19.90
CA GLN A 49 6.41 3.02 20.98
C GLN A 49 5.65 1.70 21.14
N VAL A 50 4.90 1.31 20.12
CA VAL A 50 4.09 0.10 20.13
C VAL A 50 4.01 -0.53 18.75
N GLU A 51 4.02 -1.85 18.69
CA GLU A 51 3.75 -2.63 17.48
C GLU A 51 2.46 -3.42 17.67
N TYR A 52 1.59 -3.38 16.67
CA TYR A 52 0.30 -4.07 16.68
C TYR A 52 -0.11 -4.46 15.26
N GLU A 53 -1.08 -5.37 15.15
CA GLU A 53 -1.71 -5.70 13.88
C GLU A 53 -2.99 -4.88 13.71
N ASP A 54 -3.14 -4.18 12.59
CA ASP A 54 -4.36 -3.44 12.29
C ASP A 54 -5.44 -4.35 11.66
N HIS A 55 -6.66 -3.80 11.47
CA HIS A 55 -7.81 -4.53 10.92
C HIS A 55 -7.62 -5.04 9.48
N ASN A 56 -6.60 -4.59 8.77
CA ASN A 56 -6.19 -5.11 7.47
C ASN A 56 -5.03 -6.12 7.59
N CYS A 57 -4.77 -6.63 8.77
CA CYS A 57 -3.66 -7.53 9.08
C CYS A 57 -2.29 -6.93 8.71
N ASN A 58 -2.13 -5.61 8.80
CA ASN A 58 -0.82 -4.99 8.64
C ASN A 58 -0.10 -4.94 10.00
N SER A 59 1.14 -5.41 10.04
CA SER A 59 2.03 -5.08 11.16
C SER A 59 2.29 -3.58 11.13
N THR A 60 1.80 -2.90 12.16
CA THR A 60 1.85 -1.45 12.30
C THR A 60 2.73 -1.10 13.47
N LEU A 61 3.77 -0.31 13.21
CA LEU A 61 4.66 0.24 14.23
C LEU A 61 4.32 1.72 14.45
N LEU A 62 3.97 2.07 15.69
CA LEU A 62 3.86 3.47 16.12
C LEU A 62 5.23 3.93 16.60
N VAL A 63 5.68 5.07 16.08
CA VAL A 63 6.93 5.70 16.50
C VAL A 63 6.68 7.14 16.91
N SER A 64 7.42 7.62 17.92
CA SER A 64 7.47 9.03 18.26
C SER A 64 8.73 9.66 17.68
N VAL A 65 8.59 10.83 17.10
CA VAL A 65 9.73 11.65 16.68
C VAL A 65 10.46 12.17 17.91
N GLU A 66 11.78 12.10 17.91
CA GLU A 66 12.59 12.66 18.99
C GLU A 66 12.45 14.17 19.05
N PRO A 67 12.26 14.77 20.24
CA PRO A 67 12.17 16.20 20.37
C PRO A 67 13.44 16.90 19.83
N GLY A 68 13.25 17.88 18.99
CA GLY A 68 14.35 18.62 18.34
C GLY A 68 14.93 17.96 17.09
N ALA A 69 14.42 16.81 16.67
CA ALA A 69 14.87 16.16 15.44
C ALA A 69 14.53 17.02 14.22
N GLN A 70 15.51 17.20 13.33
CA GLN A 70 15.32 17.83 12.01
C GLN A 70 15.18 16.80 10.89
N GLU A 71 15.48 15.55 11.19
CA GLU A 71 15.37 14.44 10.26
C GLU A 71 14.85 13.20 10.99
N VAL A 72 14.01 12.45 10.32
CA VAL A 72 13.66 11.06 10.67
C VAL A 72 14.00 10.18 9.48
N ALA A 73 14.81 9.15 9.72
CA ALA A 73 15.12 8.14 8.72
C ALA A 73 14.60 6.77 9.16
N VAL A 74 13.96 6.08 8.21
CA VAL A 74 13.49 4.70 8.40
C VAL A 74 14.16 3.83 7.35
N THR A 75 15.01 2.91 7.77
CA THR A 75 15.67 1.94 6.89
C THR A 75 15.10 0.56 7.12
N CYS A 76 14.53 -0.02 6.08
CA CYS A 76 14.07 -1.40 6.03
C CYS A 76 15.08 -2.25 5.26
N THR A 77 15.49 -3.37 5.85
CA THR A 77 16.35 -4.37 5.21
C THR A 77 15.78 -5.76 5.44
N GLY A 78 15.89 -6.61 4.42
CA GLY A 78 15.42 -7.99 4.57
C GLY A 78 15.51 -8.78 3.29
N THR A 79 15.10 -10.03 3.38
CA THR A 79 15.08 -10.99 2.30
C THR A 79 13.69 -11.58 2.15
N VAL A 80 13.19 -11.57 0.93
CA VAL A 80 11.92 -12.20 0.59
C VAL A 80 12.13 -13.22 -0.54
N GLU A 81 11.32 -14.25 -0.53
CA GLU A 81 11.25 -15.23 -1.61
C GLU A 81 9.88 -15.11 -2.27
N THR A 82 9.88 -14.95 -3.59
CA THR A 82 8.65 -14.84 -4.38
C THR A 82 8.50 -16.02 -5.33
N ALA A 83 7.26 -16.50 -5.47
CA ALA A 83 6.86 -17.47 -6.47
C ALA A 83 5.94 -16.79 -7.50
N ASP A 84 6.07 -17.18 -8.77
CA ASP A 84 5.12 -16.77 -9.79
C ASP A 84 3.87 -17.63 -9.68
N ASN A 85 2.75 -17.00 -9.39
CA ASN A 85 1.44 -17.65 -9.27
C ASN A 85 0.48 -17.14 -10.35
N ALA A 86 0.99 -16.65 -11.47
CA ALA A 86 0.20 -16.10 -12.59
C ALA A 86 -0.85 -15.06 -12.13
N GLY A 87 -0.50 -14.22 -11.13
CA GLY A 87 -1.40 -13.21 -10.56
C GLY A 87 -2.46 -13.74 -9.59
N VAL A 88 -2.51 -15.04 -9.32
CA VAL A 88 -3.46 -15.63 -8.36
C VAL A 88 -2.91 -15.54 -6.95
N ILE A 89 -3.58 -14.82 -6.06
CA ILE A 89 -3.16 -14.61 -4.66
C ILE A 89 -3.89 -15.51 -3.66
N GLY A 90 -4.77 -16.39 -4.11
CA GLY A 90 -5.50 -17.35 -3.28
C GLY A 90 -6.72 -16.77 -2.56
N HIS A 91 -7.16 -17.46 -1.51
CA HIS A 91 -8.32 -17.05 -0.73
C HIS A 91 -8.02 -15.81 0.13
N HIS A 92 -9.05 -14.99 0.34
CA HIS A 92 -9.00 -13.90 1.30
C HIS A 92 -8.77 -14.47 2.73
N SER A 93 -7.73 -13.98 3.40
CA SER A 93 -7.33 -14.43 4.74
C SER A 93 -7.56 -13.39 5.84
N GLY A 94 -8.04 -12.19 5.50
CA GLY A 94 -8.32 -11.14 6.47
C GLY A 94 -9.62 -11.35 7.24
N SER A 95 -9.75 -10.74 8.41
CA SER A 95 -10.96 -10.76 9.25
C SER A 95 -12.10 -9.89 8.70
N MET A 96 -11.77 -8.93 7.82
CA MET A 96 -12.76 -8.02 7.24
C MET A 96 -13.60 -8.75 6.18
N PRO A 97 -14.93 -8.75 6.27
CA PRO A 97 -15.78 -9.39 5.27
C PRO A 97 -15.66 -8.69 3.90
N LEU A 98 -15.72 -9.48 2.82
CA LEU A 98 -15.50 -8.94 1.45
C LEU A 98 -16.50 -7.84 1.07
N TRP A 99 -17.73 -7.87 1.56
CA TRP A 99 -18.72 -6.83 1.29
C TRP A 99 -18.30 -5.45 1.82
N ALA A 100 -17.47 -5.39 2.88
CA ALA A 100 -16.99 -4.12 3.41
C ALA A 100 -16.09 -3.37 2.41
N PHE A 101 -15.37 -4.10 1.54
CA PHE A 101 -14.54 -3.50 0.49
C PHE A 101 -15.37 -2.98 -0.71
N LEU A 102 -16.65 -3.37 -0.79
CA LEU A 102 -17.57 -2.88 -1.81
C LEU A 102 -18.33 -1.62 -1.35
N ALA A 103 -18.25 -1.27 -0.07
CA ALA A 103 -18.87 -0.07 0.47
C ALA A 103 -18.22 1.19 -0.11
N GLN A 104 -19.03 2.07 -0.66
CA GLN A 104 -18.56 3.34 -1.20
C GLN A 104 -18.34 4.36 -0.07
N THR A 105 -17.20 5.02 -0.12
CA THR A 105 -16.90 6.18 0.73
C THR A 105 -16.97 7.46 -0.10
N PRO A 106 -16.91 8.65 0.51
CA PRO A 106 -16.83 9.90 -0.26
C PRO A 106 -15.66 9.91 -1.27
N LEU A 107 -14.51 9.30 -0.91
CA LEU A 107 -13.32 9.22 -1.78
C LEU A 107 -13.37 8.11 -2.85
N THR A 108 -14.22 7.10 -2.68
CA THR A 108 -14.31 5.96 -3.62
C THR A 108 -15.60 5.96 -4.45
N ARG A 109 -16.42 6.99 -4.31
CA ARG A 109 -17.67 7.10 -5.09
C ARG A 109 -17.35 7.33 -6.57
N PRO A 110 -17.86 6.47 -7.49
CA PRO A 110 -17.55 6.61 -8.90
C PRO A 110 -18.12 7.91 -9.48
N GLY A 111 -17.24 8.70 -10.10
CA GLY A 111 -17.60 9.91 -10.82
C GLY A 111 -18.20 9.62 -12.21
N PRO A 112 -18.68 10.67 -12.93
CA PRO A 112 -19.26 10.50 -14.26
C PRO A 112 -18.30 9.84 -15.27
N ARG A 113 -17.01 10.21 -15.24
CA ARG A 113 -15.98 9.66 -16.14
C ARG A 113 -15.75 8.17 -15.91
N MET A 114 -15.70 7.72 -14.63
CA MET A 114 -15.57 6.30 -14.30
C MET A 114 -16.77 5.50 -14.79
N ARG A 115 -17.98 6.03 -14.62
CA ARG A 115 -19.22 5.39 -15.12
C ARG A 115 -19.24 5.30 -16.64
N ALA A 116 -18.84 6.37 -17.33
CA ALA A 116 -18.75 6.38 -18.79
C ALA A 116 -17.74 5.35 -19.30
N LEU A 117 -16.56 5.24 -18.65
CA LEU A 117 -15.57 4.24 -19.00
C LEU A 117 -16.14 2.82 -18.89
N VAL A 118 -16.77 2.48 -17.77
CA VAL A 118 -17.34 1.15 -17.54
C VAL A 118 -18.50 0.85 -18.52
N GLN A 119 -19.27 1.86 -18.92
CA GLN A 119 -20.33 1.72 -19.91
C GLN A 119 -19.80 1.51 -21.33
N ALA A 120 -18.66 2.12 -21.65
CA ALA A 120 -18.03 2.00 -22.96
C ALA A 120 -17.24 0.70 -23.15
N LEU A 121 -17.05 -0.11 -22.10
CA LEU A 121 -16.35 -1.39 -22.21
C LEU A 121 -17.16 -2.38 -23.08
N GLU A 122 -16.58 -2.73 -24.23
CA GLU A 122 -17.07 -3.78 -25.12
C GLU A 122 -16.52 -5.15 -24.68
N ALA A 123 -16.98 -5.67 -23.54
CA ALA A 123 -16.51 -6.94 -23.00
C ALA A 123 -17.72 -7.78 -22.55
N ASP A 124 -17.61 -9.10 -22.71
CA ASP A 124 -18.61 -10.03 -22.20
C ASP A 124 -18.63 -9.97 -20.66
N ARG A 125 -19.76 -9.56 -20.10
CA ARG A 125 -19.95 -9.48 -18.64
C ARG A 125 -20.03 -10.83 -17.96
N ALA A 126 -20.22 -11.91 -18.71
CA ALA A 126 -20.18 -13.28 -18.20
C ALA A 126 -18.73 -13.76 -18.04
N ASP A 127 -17.81 -13.29 -18.87
CA ASP A 127 -16.37 -13.52 -18.70
C ASP A 127 -15.76 -12.46 -17.76
N ARG A 128 -15.78 -12.75 -16.48
CA ARG A 128 -15.22 -11.84 -15.45
C ARG A 128 -13.75 -11.53 -15.65
N LEU A 129 -12.96 -12.50 -16.09
CA LEU A 129 -11.53 -12.30 -16.25
C LEU A 129 -11.24 -11.42 -17.46
N GLY A 130 -11.87 -11.70 -18.60
CA GLY A 130 -11.79 -10.87 -19.80
C GLY A 130 -12.27 -9.44 -19.54
N LEU A 131 -13.36 -9.27 -18.79
CA LEU A 131 -13.86 -7.94 -18.39
C LEU A 131 -12.83 -7.16 -17.56
N LEU A 132 -12.15 -7.80 -16.60
CA LEU A 132 -11.14 -7.16 -15.77
C LEU A 132 -9.88 -6.79 -16.59
N HIS A 133 -9.47 -7.63 -17.54
CA HIS A 133 -8.39 -7.29 -18.46
C HIS A 133 -8.75 -6.12 -19.37
N ALA A 134 -9.95 -6.12 -19.93
CA ALA A 134 -10.46 -5.02 -20.76
C ALA A 134 -10.50 -3.70 -19.97
N LEU A 135 -11.00 -3.74 -18.72
CA LEU A 135 -11.03 -2.58 -17.84
C LEU A 135 -9.61 -2.06 -17.54
N SER A 136 -8.68 -2.95 -17.22
CA SER A 136 -7.29 -2.58 -16.96
C SER A 136 -6.64 -1.91 -18.19
N GLY A 137 -6.86 -2.44 -19.38
CA GLY A 137 -6.38 -1.84 -20.64
C GLY A 137 -6.98 -0.46 -20.87
N ALA A 138 -8.31 -0.31 -20.74
CA ALA A 138 -8.99 0.96 -20.92
C ALA A 138 -8.54 2.04 -19.91
N VAL A 139 -8.25 1.66 -18.66
CA VAL A 139 -7.68 2.59 -17.67
C VAL A 139 -6.29 3.06 -18.10
N LEU A 140 -5.43 2.18 -18.59
CA LEU A 140 -4.08 2.54 -19.07
C LEU A 140 -4.10 3.49 -20.27
N GLU A 141 -5.12 3.40 -21.14
CA GLU A 141 -5.26 4.28 -22.29
C GLU A 141 -5.64 5.72 -21.92
N ILE A 142 -6.43 5.90 -20.86
CA ILE A 142 -6.95 7.22 -20.46
C ILE A 142 -6.25 7.86 -19.28
N MET A 143 -5.48 7.08 -18.50
CA MET A 143 -4.79 7.58 -17.31
C MET A 143 -3.28 7.60 -17.53
N ARG A 144 -2.68 8.76 -17.25
CA ARG A 144 -1.24 8.92 -17.19
C ARG A 144 -0.79 8.96 -15.74
N TYR A 145 0.17 8.11 -15.37
CA TYR A 145 0.79 8.18 -14.06
C TYR A 145 1.84 9.30 -14.02
N GLU A 146 1.69 10.22 -13.07
CA GLU A 146 2.64 11.31 -12.83
C GLU A 146 3.02 11.36 -11.35
N ILE A 147 4.31 11.47 -11.07
CA ILE A 147 4.82 11.54 -9.69
C ILE A 147 4.60 12.94 -9.12
N GLY A 148 4.15 13.03 -7.86
CA GLY A 148 4.04 14.29 -7.12
C GLY A 148 2.77 15.10 -7.36
N HIS A 149 1.80 14.58 -8.12
CA HIS A 149 0.52 15.24 -8.39
C HIS A 149 -0.61 14.92 -7.40
N THR A 150 -0.39 13.96 -6.52
CA THR A 150 -1.40 13.54 -5.53
C THR A 150 -0.86 13.64 -4.11
N ASP A 151 -1.75 13.89 -3.16
CA ASP A 151 -1.48 13.90 -1.73
C ASP A 151 -2.53 13.08 -0.95
N ALA A 152 -2.47 13.11 0.39
CA ALA A 152 -3.38 12.35 1.24
C ALA A 152 -4.85 12.80 1.16
N THR A 153 -5.14 13.95 0.54
CA THR A 153 -6.48 14.53 0.40
C THR A 153 -7.04 14.38 -1.01
N THR A 154 -6.23 13.92 -1.95
CA THR A 154 -6.67 13.70 -3.35
C THR A 154 -7.67 12.55 -3.41
N PRO A 155 -8.90 12.76 -3.94
CA PRO A 155 -9.95 11.76 -4.06
C PRO A 155 -9.65 10.72 -5.15
#